data_1452e04041e4e13b4dc64ab82135a21c
#
_entry.id   1452e04041e4e13b4dc64ab82135a21c
#
_cell.length_a   1.000
_cell.length_b   1.000
_cell.length_c   1.000
_cell.angle_alpha   90.00
_cell.angle_beta   90.00
_cell.angle_gamma   90.00
#
_symmetry.space_group_name_H-M   'P 1'
#
loop_
_entity.id
_entity.type
_entity.pdbx_description
1 polymer ?
#
loop_
_entity_poly.entity_id
_entity_poly.type
_entity_poly.pdbx_seq_one_letter_code
_entity_poly.pdbx_strand_id
1 'polypeptide(L)'
;TASSTTPRRPPPRSSSSSASRAPSMGRNITVQFQGGGPKAVYLLDGLRAQDDRNGWDINTGAFSWFDGSGVSVVIPAFGETSFYTDWYRPAVGNGTTQTYKWETFLTSELPAWLSANRGISPNGNAVVGLSMSGSSALILAAYHPGQFSYAGSLSGFLNLSADYWPVLVSVAMADAGGFSALDMWGPFGGPAWQRNDPTVQVGRLVSNGTRIWVYSGNGNPTDLDAGLGNAQIPAQFLEGLTTRSNQEFQRRYQSAGG
;
A
#
# COMPACT_ATOMS: atom_id res chain seq x y z
N THR A 1 -4.98 -45.16 -29.52
CA THR A 1 -4.94 -44.48 -28.21
C THR A 1 -3.91 -43.37 -28.26
N ALA A 2 -4.37 -42.13 -28.48
CA ALA A 2 -3.52 -40.94 -28.43
C ALA A 2 -3.31 -40.54 -26.95
N SER A 3 -2.07 -40.65 -26.50
CA SER A 3 -1.66 -40.20 -25.16
C SER A 3 -1.61 -38.67 -25.15
N SER A 4 -2.55 -38.02 -24.47
CA SER A 4 -2.54 -36.57 -24.25
C SER A 4 -1.49 -36.24 -23.18
N THR A 5 -0.32 -35.83 -23.59
CA THR A 5 0.67 -35.21 -22.67
C THR A 5 0.22 -33.79 -22.40
N THR A 6 -0.44 -33.60 -21.26
CA THR A 6 -0.65 -32.25 -20.70
C THR A 6 0.72 -31.61 -20.47
N PRO A 7 1.00 -30.38 -21.01
CA PRO A 7 2.28 -29.73 -20.79
C PRO A 7 2.45 -29.48 -19.29
N ARG A 8 3.54 -29.96 -18.71
CA ARG A 8 3.91 -29.68 -17.31
C ARG A 8 4.06 -28.16 -17.13
N ARG A 9 3.28 -27.60 -16.20
CA ARG A 9 3.45 -26.22 -15.77
C ARG A 9 4.91 -26.01 -15.31
N PRO A 10 5.61 -24.99 -15.79
CA PRO A 10 6.97 -24.72 -15.32
C PRO A 10 6.97 -24.51 -13.80
N PRO A 11 8.07 -24.83 -13.10
CA PRO A 11 8.17 -24.61 -11.67
C PRO A 11 7.95 -23.12 -11.34
N PRO A 12 7.34 -22.79 -10.19
CA PRO A 12 7.08 -21.41 -9.81
C PRO A 12 8.40 -20.63 -9.77
N ARG A 13 8.37 -19.39 -10.25
CA ARG A 13 9.54 -18.49 -10.21
C ARG A 13 9.88 -18.19 -8.75
N SER A 14 11.14 -18.34 -8.39
CA SER A 14 11.61 -18.04 -7.03
C SER A 14 11.52 -16.55 -6.73
N SER A 15 10.97 -16.19 -5.58
CA SER A 15 11.12 -14.85 -4.99
C SER A 15 12.52 -14.67 -4.41
N SER A 16 13.00 -13.45 -4.37
CA SER A 16 14.29 -13.07 -3.78
C SER A 16 14.12 -11.85 -2.90
N SER A 17 14.93 -11.73 -1.85
CA SER A 17 15.02 -10.50 -1.05
C SER A 17 16.34 -9.80 -1.34
N SER A 18 16.29 -8.49 -1.48
CA SER A 18 17.47 -7.65 -1.76
C SER A 18 17.39 -6.36 -0.96
N ALA A 19 18.55 -5.86 -0.51
CA ALA A 19 18.63 -4.56 0.12
C ALA A 19 18.67 -3.46 -0.97
N SER A 20 17.68 -2.57 -1.01
CA SER A 20 17.68 -1.37 -1.81
C SER A 20 18.09 -0.18 -0.96
N ARG A 21 19.05 0.62 -1.44
CA ARG A 21 19.44 1.86 -0.74
C ARG A 21 18.29 2.85 -0.75
N ALA A 22 18.04 3.45 0.41
CA ALA A 22 17.11 4.55 0.60
C ALA A 22 17.88 5.75 1.20
N PRO A 23 18.66 6.49 0.40
CA PRO A 23 19.46 7.62 0.85
C PRO A 23 18.63 8.66 1.60
N SER A 24 17.42 8.95 1.13
CA SER A 24 16.49 9.88 1.79
C SER A 24 16.12 9.49 3.22
N MET A 25 16.18 8.19 3.54
CA MET A 25 15.90 7.64 4.86
C MET A 25 17.17 7.25 5.62
N GLY A 26 18.36 7.40 5.02
CA GLY A 26 19.64 7.06 5.64
C GLY A 26 19.84 5.56 5.90
N ARG A 27 19.12 4.69 5.22
CA ARG A 27 19.14 3.23 5.47
C ARG A 27 18.95 2.41 4.18
N ASN A 28 19.09 1.10 4.31
CA ASN A 28 18.65 0.15 3.29
C ASN A 28 17.23 -0.34 3.63
N ILE A 29 16.42 -0.55 2.60
CA ILE A 29 15.10 -1.17 2.70
C ILE A 29 15.17 -2.56 2.07
N THR A 30 14.70 -3.55 2.77
CA THR A 30 14.51 -4.90 2.22
C THR A 30 13.39 -4.87 1.20
N VAL A 31 13.66 -5.32 -0.02
CA VAL A 31 12.67 -5.44 -1.09
C VAL A 31 12.59 -6.90 -1.51
N GLN A 32 11.44 -7.50 -1.30
CA GLN A 32 11.12 -8.83 -1.81
C GLN A 32 10.67 -8.70 -3.27
N PHE A 33 11.20 -9.53 -4.15
CA PHE A 33 11.01 -9.40 -5.59
C PHE A 33 10.79 -10.76 -6.26
N GLN A 34 9.82 -10.79 -7.18
CA GLN A 34 9.63 -11.90 -8.13
C GLN A 34 9.55 -11.33 -9.54
N GLY A 35 10.41 -11.85 -10.42
CA GLY A 35 10.41 -11.43 -11.83
C GLY A 35 9.25 -12.06 -12.60
N GLY A 36 8.55 -11.27 -13.40
CA GLY A 36 7.45 -11.70 -14.26
C GLY A 36 7.50 -11.04 -15.64
N GLY A 37 7.86 -9.78 -15.70
CA GLY A 37 7.93 -8.95 -16.91
C GLY A 37 8.49 -7.58 -16.60
N PRO A 38 8.51 -6.66 -17.60
CA PRO A 38 9.07 -5.32 -17.42
C PRO A 38 8.17 -4.36 -16.63
N LYS A 39 6.95 -4.72 -16.33
CA LYS A 39 6.04 -3.98 -15.47
C LYS A 39 5.90 -4.69 -14.13
N ALA A 40 5.67 -3.93 -13.09
CA ALA A 40 5.56 -4.45 -11.74
C ALA A 40 4.28 -4.01 -11.04
N VAL A 41 3.83 -4.84 -10.09
CA VAL A 41 2.93 -4.44 -9.03
C VAL A 41 3.71 -4.23 -7.74
N TYR A 42 3.54 -3.07 -7.14
CA TYR A 42 4.08 -2.72 -5.83
C TYR A 42 3.00 -3.06 -4.79
N LEU A 43 3.31 -3.95 -3.86
CA LEU A 43 2.39 -4.36 -2.80
C LEU A 43 2.83 -3.74 -1.47
N LEU A 44 2.02 -2.83 -0.95
CA LEU A 44 2.31 -2.06 0.26
C LEU A 44 1.58 -2.65 1.46
N ASP A 45 2.28 -2.73 2.59
CA ASP A 45 1.80 -3.37 3.82
C ASP A 45 0.83 -2.49 4.62
N GLY A 46 0.21 -3.08 5.62
CA GLY A 46 -0.67 -2.42 6.58
C GLY A 46 0.09 -1.64 7.67
N LEU A 47 -0.67 -1.21 8.70
CA LEU A 47 -0.17 -0.34 9.77
C LEU A 47 1.01 -0.92 10.56
N ARG A 48 1.04 -2.24 10.76
CA ARG A 48 2.05 -2.96 11.56
C ARG A 48 3.06 -3.69 10.69
N ALA A 49 3.53 -3.02 9.62
CA ALA A 49 4.54 -3.56 8.71
C ALA A 49 5.82 -3.94 9.46
N GLN A 50 6.34 -5.11 9.18
CA GLN A 50 7.56 -5.63 9.82
C GLN A 50 8.83 -5.14 9.10
N ASP A 51 9.97 -5.16 9.80
CA ASP A 51 11.22 -4.59 9.30
C ASP A 51 11.89 -5.41 8.19
N ASP A 52 11.69 -6.72 8.19
CA ASP A 52 12.43 -7.66 7.35
C ASP A 52 11.56 -8.37 6.30
N ARG A 53 10.26 -8.50 6.57
CA ARG A 53 9.28 -9.16 5.70
C ARG A 53 7.96 -8.38 5.66
N ASN A 54 7.26 -8.51 4.55
CA ASN A 54 5.99 -7.81 4.34
C ASN A 54 4.81 -8.77 4.53
N GLY A 55 3.69 -8.26 5.05
CA GLY A 55 2.48 -9.02 5.29
C GLY A 55 1.91 -9.71 4.05
N TRP A 56 2.12 -9.18 2.86
CA TRP A 56 1.73 -9.82 1.62
C TRP A 56 2.45 -11.16 1.38
N ASP A 57 3.71 -11.28 1.78
CA ASP A 57 4.45 -12.55 1.72
C ASP A 57 4.12 -13.47 2.90
N ILE A 58 3.93 -12.88 4.11
CA ILE A 58 3.71 -13.66 5.33
C ILE A 58 2.32 -14.31 5.36
N ASN A 59 1.29 -13.53 4.97
CA ASN A 59 -0.10 -13.86 5.20
C ASN A 59 -0.88 -14.23 3.94
N THR A 60 -0.24 -14.13 2.76
CA THR A 60 -0.93 -14.40 1.48
C THR A 60 -0.09 -15.24 0.54
N GLY A 61 -0.71 -15.70 -0.54
CA GLY A 61 -0.03 -16.35 -1.65
C GLY A 61 0.37 -15.38 -2.77
N ALA A 62 0.69 -14.11 -2.46
CA ALA A 62 0.90 -13.07 -3.47
C ALA A 62 1.88 -13.47 -4.58
N PHE A 63 3.03 -14.01 -4.23
CA PHE A 63 3.99 -14.49 -5.24
C PHE A 63 3.44 -15.60 -6.13
N SER A 64 2.67 -16.53 -5.56
CA SER A 64 2.02 -17.59 -6.31
C SER A 64 0.91 -17.08 -7.25
N TRP A 65 0.19 -16.04 -6.82
CA TRP A 65 -0.89 -15.43 -7.63
C TRP A 65 -0.35 -14.75 -8.89
N PHE A 66 0.82 -14.12 -8.77
CA PHE A 66 1.45 -13.44 -9.90
C PHE A 66 2.38 -14.33 -10.73
N ASP A 67 2.61 -15.58 -10.31
CA ASP A 67 3.46 -16.49 -11.08
C ASP A 67 2.86 -16.78 -12.47
N GLY A 68 3.65 -16.54 -13.50
CA GLY A 68 3.22 -16.68 -14.90
C GLY A 68 2.29 -15.58 -15.42
N SER A 69 1.98 -14.54 -14.63
CA SER A 69 1.11 -13.43 -15.04
C SER A 69 1.73 -12.48 -16.06
N GLY A 70 3.05 -12.52 -16.24
CA GLY A 70 3.79 -11.51 -17.02
C GLY A 70 4.07 -10.21 -16.30
N VAL A 71 3.70 -10.11 -15.01
CA VAL A 71 3.92 -8.94 -14.15
C VAL A 71 4.92 -9.31 -13.05
N SER A 72 5.90 -8.45 -12.81
CA SER A 72 6.82 -8.59 -11.68
C SER A 72 6.17 -8.12 -10.38
N VAL A 73 6.61 -8.67 -9.25
CA VAL A 73 6.09 -8.32 -7.93
C VAL A 73 7.19 -7.64 -7.13
N VAL A 74 6.88 -6.49 -6.54
CA VAL A 74 7.78 -5.67 -5.72
C VAL A 74 7.12 -5.45 -4.37
N ILE A 75 7.71 -5.98 -3.32
CA ILE A 75 7.15 -5.95 -1.95
C ILE A 75 8.20 -5.35 -1.01
N PRO A 76 8.20 -4.02 -0.77
CA PRO A 76 9.09 -3.42 0.22
C PRO A 76 8.65 -3.82 1.63
N ALA A 77 9.59 -4.26 2.45
CA ALA A 77 9.40 -4.45 3.89
C ALA A 77 9.68 -3.14 4.64
N PHE A 78 9.38 -3.12 5.94
CA PHE A 78 9.48 -1.92 6.77
C PHE A 78 8.40 -0.87 6.43
N GLY A 79 8.21 0.14 7.25
CA GLY A 79 7.23 1.20 7.02
C GLY A 79 6.03 1.14 7.96
N GLU A 80 6.24 0.58 9.16
CA GLU A 80 5.23 0.62 10.23
C GLU A 80 4.70 2.05 10.42
N THR A 81 3.39 2.21 10.44
CA THR A 81 2.66 3.49 10.57
C THR A 81 3.01 4.58 9.55
N SER A 82 3.79 4.27 8.51
CA SER A 82 4.38 5.27 7.61
C SER A 82 3.37 5.98 6.70
N PHE A 83 2.20 5.39 6.44
CA PHE A 83 1.29 5.79 5.36
C PHE A 83 2.01 5.95 4.01
N TYR A 84 3.22 5.38 3.91
CA TYR A 84 4.09 5.45 2.73
C TYR A 84 4.27 6.86 2.17
N THR A 85 4.37 7.85 3.08
CA THR A 85 4.50 9.28 2.80
C THR A 85 5.81 9.84 3.35
N ASP A 86 6.16 11.04 2.95
CA ASP A 86 7.30 11.78 3.50
C ASP A 86 6.86 12.56 4.73
N TRP A 87 7.30 12.12 5.90
CA TRP A 87 6.95 12.75 7.15
C TRP A 87 7.62 14.12 7.31
N TYR A 88 6.93 15.02 7.98
CA TYR A 88 7.45 16.35 8.30
C TYR A 88 8.59 16.31 9.34
N ARG A 89 8.49 15.40 10.31
CA ARG A 89 9.46 15.20 11.39
C ARG A 89 9.89 13.74 11.47
N PRO A 90 10.98 13.42 12.19
CA PRO A 90 11.34 12.04 12.44
C PRO A 90 10.19 11.25 13.07
N ALA A 91 10.00 10.01 12.60
CA ALA A 91 9.04 9.08 13.16
C ALA A 91 9.64 8.47 14.44
N VAL A 92 9.04 8.79 15.58
CA VAL A 92 9.43 8.24 16.89
C VAL A 92 8.38 7.24 17.32
N GLY A 93 8.79 6.00 17.55
CA GLY A 93 7.90 4.93 17.97
C GLY A 93 8.66 3.63 18.23
N ASN A 94 8.08 2.72 19.01
CA ASN A 94 8.70 1.44 19.39
C ASN A 94 10.14 1.57 19.93
N GLY A 95 10.43 2.67 20.64
CA GLY A 95 11.76 2.95 21.20
C GLY A 95 12.82 3.35 20.15
N THR A 96 12.44 3.62 18.92
CA THR A 96 13.34 4.00 17.82
C THR A 96 12.96 5.35 17.23
N THR A 97 13.92 5.97 16.54
CA THR A 97 13.71 7.19 15.75
C THR A 97 14.11 6.89 14.31
N GLN A 98 13.18 7.12 13.38
CA GLN A 98 13.36 6.82 11.96
C GLN A 98 13.11 8.08 11.13
N THR A 99 13.81 8.21 10.01
CA THR A 99 13.47 9.17 8.97
C THR A 99 12.55 8.50 7.96
N TYR A 100 11.30 8.95 7.85
CA TYR A 100 10.35 8.42 6.88
C TYR A 100 10.23 9.36 5.69
N LYS A 101 10.77 8.92 4.56
CA LYS A 101 10.69 9.54 3.23
C LYS A 101 10.22 8.51 2.22
N TRP A 102 9.10 7.89 2.55
CA TRP A 102 8.59 6.75 1.81
C TRP A 102 8.12 7.08 0.39
N GLU A 103 7.48 8.24 0.21
CA GLU A 103 7.09 8.66 -1.14
C GLU A 103 8.33 8.88 -2.00
N THR A 104 9.34 9.58 -1.49
CA THR A 104 10.64 9.74 -2.18
C THR A 104 11.28 8.41 -2.51
N PHE A 105 11.30 7.45 -1.58
CA PHE A 105 11.85 6.13 -1.83
C PHE A 105 11.10 5.39 -2.93
N LEU A 106 9.77 5.30 -2.82
CA LEU A 106 8.93 4.52 -3.74
C LEU A 106 8.84 5.12 -5.15
N THR A 107 9.06 6.42 -5.30
CA THR A 107 8.84 7.12 -6.59
C THR A 107 10.12 7.62 -7.26
N SER A 108 11.23 7.61 -6.55
CA SER A 108 12.53 8.05 -7.09
C SER A 108 13.63 7.01 -6.92
N GLU A 109 13.89 6.58 -5.66
CA GLU A 109 15.05 5.75 -5.36
C GLU A 109 14.84 4.28 -5.77
N LEU A 110 13.72 3.69 -5.38
CA LEU A 110 13.37 2.31 -5.71
C LEU A 110 13.16 2.06 -7.21
N PRO A 111 12.44 2.90 -7.97
CA PRO A 111 12.32 2.71 -9.43
C PRO A 111 13.64 2.77 -10.16
N ALA A 112 14.56 3.66 -9.77
CA ALA A 112 15.89 3.74 -10.34
C ALA A 112 16.68 2.45 -10.08
N TRP A 113 16.64 1.94 -8.84
CA TRP A 113 17.28 0.69 -8.47
C TRP A 113 16.67 -0.52 -9.21
N LEU A 114 15.34 -0.60 -9.30
CA LEU A 114 14.64 -1.67 -10.01
C LEU A 114 14.93 -1.67 -11.51
N SER A 115 15.00 -0.50 -12.12
CA SER A 115 15.36 -0.37 -13.54
C SER A 115 16.77 -0.87 -13.80
N ALA A 116 17.73 -0.44 -12.98
CA ALA A 116 19.13 -0.82 -13.14
C ALA A 116 19.43 -2.29 -12.83
N ASN A 117 18.72 -2.89 -11.85
CA ASN A 117 19.08 -4.20 -11.32
C ASN A 117 18.09 -5.32 -11.66
N ARG A 118 16.85 -4.98 -12.08
CA ARG A 118 15.77 -5.94 -12.34
C ARG A 118 15.08 -5.73 -13.69
N GLY A 119 15.46 -4.71 -14.46
CA GLY A 119 14.87 -4.41 -15.76
C GLY A 119 13.41 -3.95 -15.69
N ILE A 120 12.96 -3.44 -14.55
CA ILE A 120 11.59 -2.93 -14.39
C ILE A 120 11.49 -1.53 -14.97
N SER A 121 10.47 -1.30 -15.79
CA SER A 121 10.15 0.03 -16.30
C SER A 121 9.83 0.99 -15.17
N PRO A 122 10.34 2.24 -15.17
CA PRO A 122 9.96 3.23 -14.17
C PRO A 122 8.51 3.70 -14.34
N ASN A 123 7.86 3.42 -15.47
CA ASN A 123 6.51 3.91 -15.79
C ASN A 123 5.52 2.79 -16.04
N GLY A 124 4.23 3.09 -15.87
CA GLY A 124 3.12 2.22 -16.21
C GLY A 124 3.03 0.95 -15.34
N ASN A 125 3.38 1.08 -14.06
CA ASN A 125 3.27 0.04 -13.05
C ASN A 125 1.93 0.11 -12.32
N ALA A 126 1.69 -0.86 -11.44
CA ALA A 126 0.58 -0.88 -10.50
C ALA A 126 1.08 -0.69 -9.07
N VAL A 127 0.24 -0.10 -8.22
CA VAL A 127 0.45 -0.05 -6.77
C VAL A 127 -0.82 -0.51 -6.06
N VAL A 128 -0.68 -1.42 -5.11
CA VAL A 128 -1.79 -1.96 -4.32
C VAL A 128 -1.44 -1.88 -2.85
N GLY A 129 -2.36 -1.36 -2.06
CA GLY A 129 -2.19 -1.22 -0.63
C GLY A 129 -3.31 -1.89 0.16
N LEU A 130 -2.96 -2.31 1.37
CA LEU A 130 -3.86 -2.94 2.34
C LEU A 130 -4.01 -2.05 3.56
N SER A 131 -5.25 -1.81 4.02
CA SER A 131 -5.52 -1.03 5.23
C SER A 131 -4.87 0.36 5.18
N MET A 132 -3.93 0.69 6.04
CA MET A 132 -3.16 1.94 6.03
C MET A 132 -2.69 2.32 4.62
N SER A 133 -2.09 1.39 3.91
CA SER A 133 -1.52 1.67 2.58
C SER A 133 -2.54 1.68 1.44
N GLY A 134 -3.79 1.32 1.69
CA GLY A 134 -4.86 1.44 0.69
C GLY A 134 -5.07 2.88 0.25
N SER A 135 -5.04 3.85 1.19
CA SER A 135 -5.04 5.27 0.86
C SER A 135 -3.76 5.68 0.16
N SER A 136 -2.61 5.21 0.65
CA SER A 136 -1.30 5.54 0.09
C SER A 136 -1.17 5.13 -1.37
N ALA A 137 -1.68 3.96 -1.75
CA ALA A 137 -1.67 3.49 -3.14
C ALA A 137 -2.41 4.47 -4.08
N LEU A 138 -3.58 4.96 -3.68
CA LEU A 138 -4.32 5.94 -4.46
C LEU A 138 -3.60 7.29 -4.53
N ILE A 139 -3.00 7.74 -3.44
CA ILE A 139 -2.23 9.00 -3.39
C ILE A 139 -0.97 8.92 -4.25
N LEU A 140 -0.23 7.81 -4.20
CA LEU A 140 0.92 7.61 -5.07
C LEU A 140 0.53 7.68 -6.54
N ALA A 141 -0.58 7.05 -6.95
CA ALA A 141 -1.07 7.14 -8.32
C ALA A 141 -1.59 8.54 -8.69
N ALA A 142 -2.22 9.26 -7.75
CA ALA A 142 -2.70 10.63 -7.97
C ALA A 142 -1.55 11.61 -8.28
N TYR A 143 -0.41 11.45 -7.61
CA TYR A 143 0.73 12.36 -7.76
C TYR A 143 1.83 11.87 -8.69
N HIS A 144 1.88 10.57 -9.00
CA HIS A 144 2.88 9.94 -9.85
C HIS A 144 2.24 9.11 -10.99
N PRO A 145 1.38 9.72 -11.83
CA PRO A 145 0.59 8.98 -12.84
C PRO A 145 1.45 8.34 -13.92
N GLY A 146 2.63 8.87 -14.19
CA GLY A 146 3.58 8.25 -15.13
C GLY A 146 4.10 6.91 -14.61
N GLN A 147 4.37 6.82 -13.30
CA GLN A 147 4.84 5.61 -12.66
C GLN A 147 3.71 4.60 -12.41
N PHE A 148 2.56 5.07 -11.91
CA PHE A 148 1.44 4.22 -11.52
C PHE A 148 0.19 4.54 -12.34
N SER A 149 -0.11 3.68 -13.31
CA SER A 149 -1.32 3.77 -14.12
C SER A 149 -2.49 2.96 -13.57
N TYR A 150 -2.23 2.15 -12.56
CA TYR A 150 -3.22 1.34 -11.82
C TYR A 150 -2.98 1.48 -10.32
N ALA A 151 -4.07 1.65 -9.56
CA ALA A 151 -4.03 1.67 -8.10
C ALA A 151 -5.13 0.79 -7.50
N GLY A 152 -4.74 -0.03 -6.53
CA GLY A 152 -5.65 -0.88 -5.76
C GLY A 152 -5.67 -0.51 -4.28
N SER A 153 -6.86 -0.45 -3.69
CA SER A 153 -7.05 -0.24 -2.25
C SER A 153 -7.88 -1.39 -1.67
N LEU A 154 -7.29 -2.12 -0.75
CA LEU A 154 -7.95 -3.19 -0.01
C LEU A 154 -8.20 -2.73 1.42
N SER A 155 -9.45 -2.58 1.81
CA SER A 155 -9.86 -2.11 3.13
C SER A 155 -9.15 -0.83 3.56
N GLY A 156 -8.90 0.08 2.60
CA GLY A 156 -8.22 1.35 2.85
C GLY A 156 -9.16 2.41 3.41
N PHE A 157 -8.61 3.32 4.22
CA PHE A 157 -9.33 4.50 4.68
C PHE A 157 -9.15 5.63 3.66
N LEU A 158 -10.21 6.00 2.94
CA LEU A 158 -10.10 6.86 1.76
C LEU A 158 -10.57 8.30 1.97
N ASN A 159 -10.94 8.68 3.20
CA ASN A 159 -11.40 10.02 3.58
C ASN A 159 -10.67 10.51 4.84
N LEU A 160 -9.34 10.58 4.76
CA LEU A 160 -8.46 10.74 5.92
C LEU A 160 -8.49 12.13 6.56
N SER A 161 -8.86 13.18 5.81
CA SER A 161 -8.85 14.56 6.28
C SER A 161 -10.19 15.02 6.87
N ALA A 162 -11.24 14.22 6.75
CA ALA A 162 -12.61 14.60 7.13
C ALA A 162 -13.01 14.05 8.50
N ASP A 163 -13.94 14.75 9.14
CA ASP A 163 -14.64 14.35 10.37
C ASP A 163 -13.68 13.87 11.47
N TYR A 164 -13.89 12.64 11.95
CA TYR A 164 -13.12 12.01 13.03
C TYR A 164 -11.90 11.22 12.56
N TRP A 165 -11.66 11.11 11.24
CA TRP A 165 -10.59 10.29 10.67
C TRP A 165 -9.18 10.66 11.18
N PRO A 166 -8.79 11.96 11.28
CA PRO A 166 -7.49 12.30 11.82
C PRO A 166 -7.25 11.79 13.25
N VAL A 167 -8.31 11.77 14.07
CA VAL A 167 -8.26 11.23 15.44
C VAL A 167 -8.09 9.72 15.41
N LEU A 168 -8.84 9.00 14.59
CA LEU A 168 -8.73 7.53 14.46
C LEU A 168 -7.34 7.12 13.96
N VAL A 169 -6.80 7.83 12.97
CA VAL A 169 -5.42 7.61 12.49
C VAL A 169 -4.42 7.80 13.63
N SER A 170 -4.56 8.88 14.40
CA SER A 170 -3.66 9.15 15.54
C SER A 170 -3.73 8.08 16.62
N VAL A 171 -4.93 7.61 16.95
CA VAL A 171 -5.12 6.52 17.93
C VAL A 171 -4.50 5.23 17.40
N ALA A 172 -4.73 4.88 16.13
CA ALA A 172 -4.17 3.68 15.54
C ALA A 172 -2.62 3.71 15.49
N MET A 173 -2.02 4.85 15.15
CA MET A 173 -0.57 5.03 15.13
C MET A 173 0.04 4.97 16.54
N ALA A 174 -0.61 5.57 17.52
CA ALA A 174 -0.19 5.50 18.91
C ALA A 174 -0.25 4.06 19.44
N ASP A 175 -1.32 3.32 19.14
CA ASP A 175 -1.50 1.92 19.52
C ASP A 175 -0.49 0.99 18.82
N ALA A 176 -0.11 1.29 17.58
CA ALA A 176 0.88 0.49 16.84
C ALA A 176 2.30 0.58 17.43
N GLY A 177 2.66 1.69 18.07
CA GLY A 177 4.01 1.82 18.62
C GLY A 177 4.33 3.21 19.18
N GLY A 178 3.31 4.00 19.52
CA GLY A 178 3.50 5.35 20.08
C GLY A 178 3.83 6.42 19.03
N PHE A 179 3.60 6.13 17.75
CA PHE A 179 3.85 7.09 16.67
C PHE A 179 2.85 8.25 16.67
N SER A 180 3.31 9.42 16.22
CA SER A 180 2.54 10.66 16.19
C SER A 180 2.11 11.06 14.78
N ALA A 181 0.81 11.15 14.54
CA ALA A 181 0.28 11.68 13.28
C ALA A 181 0.62 13.17 13.07
N LEU A 182 0.89 13.92 14.14
CA LEU A 182 1.35 15.31 14.06
C LEU A 182 2.78 15.41 13.51
N ASP A 183 3.64 14.40 13.77
CA ASP A 183 4.98 14.35 13.20
C ASP A 183 4.93 13.90 11.73
N MET A 184 3.90 13.13 11.36
CA MET A 184 3.66 12.71 9.99
C MET A 184 3.21 13.89 9.11
N TRP A 185 2.06 14.51 9.43
CA TRP A 185 1.38 15.48 8.55
C TRP A 185 1.05 16.81 9.22
N GLY A 186 1.55 17.08 10.43
CA GLY A 186 1.25 18.31 11.18
C GLY A 186 -0.17 18.35 11.72
N PRO A 187 -0.67 19.55 12.07
CA PRO A 187 -1.99 19.73 12.69
C PRO A 187 -3.13 19.17 11.83
N PHE A 188 -4.17 18.66 12.49
CA PHE A 188 -5.39 18.19 11.84
C PHE A 188 -6.03 19.30 11.00
N GLY A 189 -6.55 18.94 9.84
CA GLY A 189 -7.09 19.89 8.86
C GLY A 189 -6.02 20.66 8.08
N GLY A 190 -4.73 20.43 8.35
CA GLY A 190 -3.64 21.03 7.61
C GLY A 190 -3.52 20.51 6.17
N PRO A 191 -2.70 21.18 5.33
CA PRO A 191 -2.62 20.86 3.90
C PRO A 191 -2.10 19.46 3.60
N ALA A 192 -1.25 18.88 4.47
CA ALA A 192 -0.75 17.52 4.26
C ALA A 192 -1.84 16.46 4.45
N TRP A 193 -2.79 16.68 5.36
CA TRP A 193 -3.95 15.80 5.51
C TRP A 193 -4.80 15.78 4.25
N GLN A 194 -5.11 16.97 3.68
CA GLN A 194 -5.88 17.09 2.43
C GLN A 194 -5.13 16.52 1.22
N ARG A 195 -3.80 16.75 1.15
CA ARG A 195 -2.97 16.19 0.10
C ARG A 195 -3.01 14.66 0.08
N ASN A 196 -2.98 14.04 1.25
CA ASN A 196 -2.91 12.60 1.40
C ASN A 196 -4.29 11.92 1.58
N ASP A 197 -5.37 12.65 1.29
CA ASP A 197 -6.73 12.14 1.32
C ASP A 197 -7.21 11.77 -0.09
N PRO A 198 -7.40 10.48 -0.41
CA PRO A 198 -7.88 10.04 -1.71
C PRO A 198 -9.19 10.71 -2.13
N THR A 199 -10.12 10.94 -1.19
CA THR A 199 -11.43 11.55 -1.48
C THR A 199 -11.29 13.01 -1.90
N VAL A 200 -10.28 13.72 -1.39
CA VAL A 200 -9.95 15.07 -1.85
C VAL A 200 -9.26 15.04 -3.22
N GLN A 201 -8.51 13.98 -3.52
CA GLN A 201 -7.70 13.87 -4.74
C GLN A 201 -8.41 13.16 -5.91
N VAL A 202 -9.71 12.87 -5.81
CA VAL A 202 -10.47 12.21 -6.89
C VAL A 202 -10.32 12.88 -8.25
N GLY A 203 -10.31 14.21 -8.28
CA GLY A 203 -10.13 14.97 -9.52
C GLY A 203 -8.81 14.69 -10.24
N ARG A 204 -7.72 14.50 -9.47
CA ARG A 204 -6.42 14.08 -10.03
C ARG A 204 -6.47 12.67 -10.59
N LEU A 205 -7.05 11.73 -9.84
CA LEU A 205 -7.15 10.34 -10.25
C LEU A 205 -7.95 10.18 -11.55
N VAL A 206 -9.06 10.92 -11.66
CA VAL A 206 -9.87 10.95 -12.89
C VAL A 206 -9.11 11.58 -14.05
N SER A 207 -8.53 12.78 -13.85
CA SER A 207 -7.78 13.47 -14.92
C SER A 207 -6.55 12.73 -15.40
N ASN A 208 -5.92 11.94 -14.53
CA ASN A 208 -4.79 11.08 -14.88
C ASN A 208 -5.21 9.83 -15.69
N GLY A 209 -6.49 9.50 -15.75
CA GLY A 209 -6.98 8.23 -16.31
C GLY A 209 -6.49 7.00 -15.52
N THR A 210 -6.23 7.16 -14.23
CA THR A 210 -5.78 6.06 -13.36
C THR A 210 -6.87 5.00 -13.26
N ARG A 211 -6.50 3.74 -13.54
CA ARG A 211 -7.41 2.61 -13.30
C ARG A 211 -7.41 2.28 -11.82
N ILE A 212 -8.59 2.31 -11.21
CA ILE A 212 -8.74 2.14 -9.77
C ILE A 212 -9.56 0.90 -9.47
N TRP A 213 -9.11 0.14 -8.48
CA TRP A 213 -9.89 -0.92 -7.86
C TRP A 213 -9.91 -0.72 -6.34
N VAL A 214 -11.11 -0.68 -5.77
CA VAL A 214 -11.33 -0.52 -4.34
C VAL A 214 -12.17 -1.69 -3.85
N TYR A 215 -11.70 -2.32 -2.79
CA TYR A 215 -12.40 -3.39 -2.09
C TYR A 215 -12.44 -3.09 -0.60
N SER A 216 -13.56 -3.35 0.04
CA SER A 216 -13.69 -3.45 1.49
C SER A 216 -14.65 -4.59 1.84
N GLY A 217 -14.39 -5.26 2.94
CA GLY A 217 -15.34 -6.19 3.54
C GLY A 217 -16.59 -5.44 4.02
N ASN A 218 -17.60 -6.18 4.39
CA ASN A 218 -18.85 -5.64 4.94
C ASN A 218 -18.86 -5.63 6.48
N GLY A 219 -17.77 -6.04 7.13
CA GLY A 219 -17.66 -6.19 8.57
C GLY A 219 -18.37 -7.42 9.15
N ASN A 220 -18.96 -8.26 8.32
CA ASN A 220 -19.56 -9.52 8.78
C ASN A 220 -18.48 -10.60 8.92
N PRO A 221 -18.55 -11.44 9.98
CA PRO A 221 -17.64 -12.57 10.14
C PRO A 221 -17.77 -13.56 8.98
N THR A 222 -16.64 -14.11 8.58
CA THR A 222 -16.55 -15.21 7.61
C THR A 222 -15.82 -16.40 8.21
N ASP A 223 -15.81 -17.52 7.53
CA ASP A 223 -15.05 -18.71 7.96
C ASP A 223 -13.54 -18.42 8.10
N LEU A 224 -13.03 -17.40 7.39
CA LEU A 224 -11.63 -16.96 7.47
C LEU A 224 -11.32 -16.22 8.79
N ASP A 225 -12.34 -15.71 9.46
CA ASP A 225 -12.20 -15.01 10.75
C ASP A 225 -12.22 -15.99 11.94
N ALA A 226 -12.43 -17.26 11.69
CA ALA A 226 -12.42 -18.30 12.72
C ALA A 226 -11.02 -18.39 13.35
N GLY A 227 -10.92 -18.04 14.63
CA GLY A 227 -9.66 -18.04 15.38
C GLY A 227 -9.12 -16.66 15.76
N LEU A 228 -9.69 -15.56 15.26
CA LEU A 228 -9.28 -14.20 15.66
C LEU A 228 -9.67 -13.84 17.11
N GLY A 229 -10.59 -14.57 17.72
CA GLY A 229 -10.98 -14.37 19.11
C GLY A 229 -11.42 -12.93 19.40
N ASN A 230 -10.86 -12.34 20.47
CA ASN A 230 -11.19 -10.97 20.88
C ASN A 230 -10.75 -9.86 19.88
N ALA A 231 -9.89 -10.18 18.92
CA ALA A 231 -9.48 -9.23 17.87
C ALA A 231 -10.55 -9.09 16.76
N GLN A 232 -11.51 -9.99 16.69
CA GLN A 232 -12.56 -10.00 15.67
C GLN A 232 -13.46 -8.76 15.74
N ILE A 233 -13.89 -8.35 16.95
CA ILE A 233 -14.79 -7.20 17.13
C ILE A 233 -14.14 -5.87 16.69
N PRO A 234 -12.89 -5.55 17.09
CA PRO A 234 -12.19 -4.37 16.55
C PRO A 234 -12.02 -4.40 15.03
N ALA A 235 -11.72 -5.57 14.46
CA ALA A 235 -11.56 -5.73 13.01
C ALA A 235 -12.88 -5.46 12.27
N GLN A 236 -13.99 -6.01 12.72
CA GLN A 236 -15.33 -5.76 12.17
C GLN A 236 -15.74 -4.29 12.24
N PHE A 237 -15.48 -3.65 13.38
CA PHE A 237 -15.76 -2.22 13.55
C PHE A 237 -14.97 -1.36 12.57
N LEU A 238 -13.66 -1.63 12.45
CA LEU A 238 -12.79 -0.92 11.50
C LEU A 238 -13.24 -1.15 10.05
N GLU A 239 -13.62 -2.37 9.69
CA GLU A 239 -14.10 -2.68 8.33
C GLU A 239 -15.41 -1.95 8.02
N GLY A 240 -16.32 -1.82 8.99
CA GLY A 240 -17.54 -1.02 8.85
C GLY A 240 -17.26 0.47 8.60
N LEU A 241 -16.25 1.03 9.26
CA LEU A 241 -15.79 2.41 9.01
C LEU A 241 -15.14 2.54 7.62
N THR A 242 -14.33 1.57 7.24
CA THR A 242 -13.70 1.49 5.93
C THR A 242 -14.74 1.52 4.81
N THR A 243 -15.80 0.72 4.94
CA THR A 243 -16.90 0.67 3.97
C THR A 243 -17.54 2.04 3.76
N ARG A 244 -17.81 2.79 4.84
CA ARG A 244 -18.38 4.15 4.74
C ARG A 244 -17.42 5.11 4.03
N SER A 245 -16.15 5.07 4.38
CA SER A 245 -15.10 5.86 3.76
C SER A 245 -15.00 5.58 2.25
N ASN A 246 -15.06 4.30 1.87
CA ASN A 246 -14.98 3.87 0.48
C ASN A 246 -16.24 4.25 -0.33
N GLN A 247 -17.42 4.23 0.28
CA GLN A 247 -18.65 4.72 -0.35
C GLN A 247 -18.61 6.23 -0.61
N GLU A 248 -18.04 7.02 0.31
CA GLU A 248 -17.84 8.46 0.08
C GLU A 248 -16.86 8.71 -1.06
N PHE A 249 -15.73 8.00 -1.07
CA PHE A 249 -14.78 8.06 -2.18
C PHE A 249 -15.45 7.70 -3.51
N GLN A 250 -16.21 6.61 -3.57
CA GLN A 250 -16.90 6.17 -4.77
C GLN A 250 -17.85 7.24 -5.30
N ARG A 251 -18.70 7.82 -4.42
CA ARG A 251 -19.63 8.88 -4.81
C ARG A 251 -18.92 10.07 -5.44
N ARG A 252 -17.82 10.53 -4.82
CA ARG A 252 -17.05 11.66 -5.34
C ARG A 252 -16.31 11.32 -6.62
N TYR A 253 -15.77 10.12 -6.72
CA TYR A 253 -15.07 9.65 -7.91
C TYR A 253 -16.02 9.60 -9.12
N GLN A 254 -17.21 9.02 -8.95
CA GLN A 254 -18.25 8.99 -9.98
C GLN A 254 -18.75 10.40 -10.35
N SER A 255 -18.93 11.27 -9.35
CA SER A 255 -19.34 12.67 -9.60
C SER A 255 -18.28 13.46 -10.35
N ALA A 256 -17.02 13.08 -10.28
CA ALA A 256 -15.92 13.68 -11.03
C ALA A 256 -15.72 13.07 -12.43
N GLY A 257 -16.54 12.08 -12.83
CA GLY A 257 -16.50 11.45 -14.15
C GLY A 257 -15.62 10.20 -14.22
N GLY A 258 -15.32 9.60 -13.07
CA GLY A 258 -14.57 8.36 -12.94
C GLY A 258 -15.44 7.10 -12.94
#